data_d64dc959f397dc623cbb6ff926a7e470
#
_entry.id   d64dc959f397dc623cbb6ff926a7e470
#
_cell.length_a   1.000
_cell.length_b   1.000
_cell.length_c   1.000
_cell.angle_alpha   90.00
_cell.angle_beta   90.00
_cell.angle_gamma   90.00
#
_symmetry.space_group_name_H-M   'P 1'
#
loop_
_entity.id
_entity.type
_entity.pdbx_description
1 polymer ?
#
loop_
_entity_poly.entity_id
_entity_poly.type
_entity_poly.pdbx_seq_one_letter_code
_entity_poly.pdbx_strand_id
1 'polypeptide(L)'
;MNSSIICVVSLAPLRVEPRDPSEMCTQALAGERATMLEIGVKDWIRVRLENDGYEGWTDRKQWQESKTSDNVFLLQAPVSSWLREDGSTLDLIAGSQLVLSESGRWSMGDVLLEPLDDLDLAIGAHDSIFAAMHQFMGAPYLWGGKSKFGIDCSGLIQVAFQLMGVRVPRDASEQAKEGIGVNWQDHQVGDLVFFQNEEGRIIHVGMVASKSTLIHAAGEVRIDELRHEGVFRNEIMTHKMHSIKRWLINQES
;
A
#
# COMPACT_ATOMS: atom_id res chain seq x y z
N MET A 1 0.45 -27.30 7.68
CA MET A 1 -0.69 -27.15 6.74
C MET A 1 -0.82 -25.67 6.46
N ASN A 2 -0.72 -25.27 5.21
CA ASN A 2 -0.88 -23.88 4.81
C ASN A 2 -2.37 -23.53 4.88
N SER A 3 -2.79 -22.79 5.89
CA SER A 3 -4.17 -22.30 6.00
C SER A 3 -4.26 -20.87 5.47
N SER A 4 -5.32 -20.58 4.71
CA SER A 4 -5.63 -19.20 4.28
C SER A 4 -6.26 -18.45 5.45
N ILE A 5 -5.77 -17.27 5.71
CA ILE A 5 -6.22 -16.37 6.78
C ILE A 5 -6.48 -14.97 6.23
N ILE A 6 -7.29 -14.19 6.94
CA ILE A 6 -7.67 -12.82 6.56
C ILE A 6 -7.41 -11.86 7.72
N CYS A 7 -6.87 -10.68 7.40
CA CYS A 7 -6.64 -9.61 8.37
C CYS A 7 -7.99 -9.00 8.81
N VAL A 8 -8.25 -8.96 10.12
CA VAL A 8 -9.53 -8.47 10.70
C VAL A 8 -9.39 -7.21 11.56
N VAL A 9 -8.25 -6.55 11.46
CA VAL A 9 -7.97 -5.23 12.04
C VAL A 9 -7.71 -4.22 10.94
N SER A 10 -7.73 -2.92 11.23
CA SER A 10 -7.44 -1.87 10.25
C SER A 10 -6.11 -2.07 9.54
N LEU A 11 -5.08 -2.40 10.35
CA LEU A 11 -3.69 -2.60 9.94
C LEU A 11 -3.04 -3.67 10.82
N ALA A 12 -2.45 -4.69 10.22
CA ALA A 12 -1.62 -5.67 10.90
C ALA A 12 -0.15 -5.49 10.49
N PRO A 13 0.76 -5.09 11.40
CA PRO A 13 2.17 -4.98 11.07
C PRO A 13 2.79 -6.36 10.83
N LEU A 14 3.57 -6.47 9.76
CA LEU A 14 4.45 -7.60 9.50
C LEU A 14 5.89 -7.20 9.84
N ARG A 15 6.60 -8.07 10.54
CA ARG A 15 7.95 -7.83 11.07
C ARG A 15 8.95 -8.86 10.55
N VAL A 16 10.21 -8.48 10.57
CA VAL A 16 11.33 -9.38 10.17
C VAL A 16 11.46 -10.56 11.13
N GLU A 17 11.25 -10.34 12.44
CA GLU A 17 11.37 -11.37 13.48
C GLU A 17 10.10 -11.41 14.36
N PRO A 18 9.78 -12.57 15.01
CA PRO A 18 8.57 -12.74 15.83
C PRO A 18 8.68 -12.04 17.21
N ARG A 19 8.83 -10.73 17.21
CA ARG A 19 8.92 -9.89 18.43
C ARG A 19 8.57 -8.43 18.15
N ASP A 20 7.97 -7.74 19.13
CA ASP A 20 7.50 -6.36 18.99
C ASP A 20 8.61 -5.35 18.62
N PRO A 21 9.84 -5.41 19.17
CA PRO A 21 10.90 -4.46 18.82
C PRO A 21 11.55 -4.72 17.46
N SER A 22 11.14 -5.78 16.72
CA SER A 22 11.70 -6.06 15.40
C SER A 22 11.25 -5.02 14.38
N GLU A 23 12.07 -4.84 13.34
CA GLU A 23 11.75 -3.98 12.21
C GLU A 23 10.42 -4.37 11.57
N MET A 24 9.55 -3.38 11.35
CA MET A 24 8.34 -3.54 10.55
C MET A 24 8.73 -3.46 9.07
N CYS A 25 8.49 -4.52 8.31
CA CYS A 25 8.83 -4.59 6.90
C CYS A 25 7.65 -4.22 5.98
N THR A 26 6.42 -4.48 6.42
CA THR A 26 5.19 -4.07 5.73
C THR A 26 3.99 -4.10 6.68
N GLN A 27 2.81 -3.74 6.17
CA GLN A 27 1.52 -3.87 6.85
C GLN A 27 0.56 -4.63 5.96
N ALA A 28 -0.23 -5.54 6.55
CA ALA A 28 -1.44 -6.06 5.91
C ALA A 28 -2.60 -5.12 6.23
N LEU A 29 -3.44 -4.85 5.24
CA LEU A 29 -4.63 -4.03 5.37
C LEU A 29 -5.82 -4.91 5.76
N ALA A 30 -6.85 -4.30 6.32
CA ALA A 30 -8.10 -4.98 6.63
C ALA A 30 -8.62 -5.75 5.40
N GLY A 31 -9.01 -7.01 5.59
CA GLY A 31 -9.50 -7.87 4.52
C GLY A 31 -8.43 -8.46 3.60
N GLU A 32 -7.16 -8.05 3.70
CA GLU A 32 -6.07 -8.71 2.96
C GLU A 32 -5.91 -10.16 3.42
N ARG A 33 -5.73 -11.05 2.44
CA ARG A 33 -5.54 -12.49 2.67
C ARG A 33 -4.07 -12.84 2.72
N ALA A 34 -3.77 -13.86 3.51
CA ALA A 34 -2.44 -14.44 3.61
C ALA A 34 -2.49 -15.95 3.77
N THR A 35 -1.42 -16.60 3.37
CA THR A 35 -1.15 -17.99 3.71
C THR A 35 -0.32 -18.05 4.98
N MET A 36 -0.81 -18.72 6.02
CA MET A 36 -0.03 -18.99 7.23
C MET A 36 1.02 -20.06 6.92
N LEU A 37 2.29 -19.71 7.07
CA LEU A 37 3.45 -20.56 6.75
C LEU A 37 3.97 -21.30 7.98
N GLU A 38 4.02 -20.62 9.13
CA GLU A 38 4.67 -21.10 10.34
C GLU A 38 3.97 -20.54 11.59
N ILE A 39 3.96 -21.33 12.66
CA ILE A 39 3.54 -20.87 14.00
C ILE A 39 4.79 -20.74 14.85
N GLY A 40 5.06 -19.51 15.30
CA GLY A 40 6.19 -19.19 16.14
C GLY A 40 5.90 -19.26 17.63
N VAL A 41 6.72 -18.59 18.41
CA VAL A 41 6.56 -18.48 19.88
C VAL A 41 5.42 -17.52 20.22
N LYS A 42 4.73 -17.79 21.33
CA LYS A 42 3.56 -17.04 21.78
C LYS A 42 2.49 -17.00 20.67
N ASP A 43 1.93 -15.85 20.32
CA ASP A 43 0.91 -15.69 19.30
C ASP A 43 1.47 -15.20 17.94
N TRP A 44 2.80 -15.33 17.71
CA TRP A 44 3.41 -14.96 16.44
C TRP A 44 3.21 -16.02 15.38
N ILE A 45 2.82 -15.60 14.18
CA ILE A 45 2.73 -16.42 12.98
C ILE A 45 3.53 -15.78 11.84
N ARG A 46 4.17 -16.62 11.01
CA ARG A 46 4.76 -16.18 9.75
C ARG A 46 3.72 -16.35 8.66
N VAL A 47 3.52 -15.32 7.89
CA VAL A 47 2.52 -15.30 6.82
C VAL A 47 3.17 -14.88 5.50
N ARG A 48 2.52 -15.28 4.39
CA ARG A 48 2.76 -14.76 3.05
C ARG A 48 1.50 -14.07 2.57
N LEU A 49 1.57 -12.77 2.30
CA LEU A 49 0.45 -12.01 1.75
C LEU A 49 0.11 -12.51 0.33
N GLU A 50 -1.19 -12.65 0.01
CA GLU A 50 -1.62 -13.15 -1.30
C GLU A 50 -1.52 -12.06 -2.39
N ASN A 51 -1.52 -10.79 -1.99
CA ASN A 51 -1.49 -9.67 -2.92
C ASN A 51 -0.13 -9.53 -3.64
N ASP A 52 0.97 -9.67 -2.93
CA ASP A 52 2.33 -9.40 -3.44
C ASP A 52 3.35 -10.51 -3.11
N GLY A 53 2.94 -11.55 -2.37
CA GLY A 53 3.80 -12.62 -1.93
C GLY A 53 4.78 -12.25 -0.81
N TYR A 54 4.64 -11.05 -0.21
CA TYR A 54 5.54 -10.59 0.85
C TYR A 54 5.40 -11.43 2.12
N GLU A 55 6.52 -11.76 2.74
CA GLU A 55 6.54 -12.59 3.95
C GLU A 55 6.99 -11.80 5.17
N GLY A 56 6.37 -12.10 6.32
CA GLY A 56 6.75 -11.50 7.58
C GLY A 56 6.04 -12.16 8.77
N TRP A 57 6.47 -11.78 9.97
CA TRP A 57 5.88 -12.21 11.22
C TRP A 57 4.83 -11.21 11.70
N THR A 58 3.68 -11.72 12.14
CA THR A 58 2.57 -10.91 12.63
C THR A 58 1.90 -11.56 13.84
N ASP A 59 1.12 -10.80 14.63
CA ASP A 59 0.36 -11.32 15.76
C ASP A 59 -0.90 -12.06 15.24
N ARG A 60 -1.04 -13.35 15.58
CA ARG A 60 -2.16 -14.18 15.18
C ARG A 60 -3.53 -13.62 15.57
N LYS A 61 -3.62 -12.83 16.65
CA LYS A 61 -4.87 -12.22 17.12
C LYS A 61 -5.49 -11.24 16.13
N GLN A 62 -4.69 -10.78 15.15
CA GLN A 62 -5.12 -9.85 14.11
C GLN A 62 -5.72 -10.56 12.87
N TRP A 63 -5.80 -11.89 12.91
CA TRP A 63 -6.19 -12.74 11.79
C TRP A 63 -7.28 -13.73 12.15
N GLN A 64 -8.12 -14.07 11.18
CA GLN A 64 -9.11 -15.16 11.24
C GLN A 64 -8.89 -16.15 10.09
N GLU A 65 -9.46 -17.35 10.19
CA GLU A 65 -9.52 -18.26 9.04
C GLU A 65 -10.32 -17.62 7.90
N SER A 66 -9.79 -17.71 6.69
CA SER A 66 -10.41 -17.11 5.51
C SER A 66 -11.31 -18.11 4.81
N LYS A 67 -12.52 -17.67 4.48
CA LYS A 67 -13.37 -18.31 3.48
C LYS A 67 -13.20 -17.55 2.16
N THR A 68 -13.13 -18.27 1.04
CA THR A 68 -13.06 -17.65 -0.29
C THR A 68 -14.35 -16.87 -0.57
N SER A 69 -14.21 -15.66 -1.10
CA SER A 69 -15.31 -14.83 -1.58
C SER A 69 -14.91 -14.17 -2.89
N ASP A 70 -15.83 -14.13 -3.85
CA ASP A 70 -15.57 -13.60 -5.20
C ASP A 70 -15.95 -12.13 -5.37
N ASN A 71 -16.67 -11.55 -4.40
CA ASN A 71 -17.20 -10.18 -4.49
C ASN A 71 -16.45 -9.22 -3.57
N VAL A 72 -15.19 -8.94 -3.91
CA VAL A 72 -14.30 -8.09 -3.11
C VAL A 72 -14.27 -6.68 -3.64
N PHE A 73 -14.54 -5.71 -2.77
CA PHE A 73 -14.44 -4.28 -3.02
C PHE A 73 -13.22 -3.69 -2.31
N LEU A 74 -12.49 -2.82 -3.00
CA LEU A 74 -11.40 -2.04 -2.41
C LEU A 74 -11.93 -0.72 -1.87
N LEU A 75 -11.61 -0.42 -0.62
CA LEU A 75 -11.85 0.90 -0.06
C LEU A 75 -10.92 1.91 -0.73
N GLN A 76 -11.51 2.97 -1.28
CA GLN A 76 -10.79 4.00 -2.03
C GLN A 76 -10.44 5.21 -1.16
N ALA A 77 -11.30 5.56 -0.20
CA ALA A 77 -11.09 6.68 0.71
C ALA A 77 -9.85 6.46 1.60
N PRO A 78 -9.08 7.52 1.92
CA PRO A 78 -7.88 7.41 2.76
C PRO A 78 -8.20 6.85 4.16
N VAL A 79 -9.38 7.17 4.69
CA VAL A 79 -9.96 6.62 5.93
C VAL A 79 -11.48 6.61 5.79
N SER A 80 -12.14 5.58 6.27
CA SER A 80 -13.60 5.47 6.38
C SER A 80 -13.99 4.73 7.65
N SER A 81 -15.01 5.22 8.35
CA SER A 81 -15.45 4.68 9.64
C SER A 81 -16.59 3.68 9.45
N TRP A 82 -16.49 2.55 10.13
CA TRP A 82 -17.42 1.43 10.05
C TRP A 82 -17.86 0.96 11.43
N LEU A 83 -19.11 0.55 11.56
CA LEU A 83 -19.70 -0.01 12.78
C LEU A 83 -19.65 -1.54 12.73
N ARG A 84 -19.17 -2.16 13.80
CA ARG A 84 -19.26 -3.62 14.00
C ARG A 84 -20.56 -4.02 14.69
N GLU A 85 -20.94 -5.29 14.61
CA GLU A 85 -22.14 -5.82 15.29
C GLU A 85 -22.14 -5.64 16.81
N ASP A 86 -20.95 -5.59 17.43
CA ASP A 86 -20.80 -5.36 18.89
C ASP A 86 -20.95 -3.89 19.30
N GLY A 87 -21.24 -3.00 18.33
CA GLY A 87 -21.38 -1.56 18.54
C GLY A 87 -20.05 -0.79 18.59
N SER A 88 -18.91 -1.46 18.42
CA SER A 88 -17.63 -0.78 18.31
C SER A 88 -17.40 -0.23 16.90
N THR A 89 -16.62 0.86 16.81
CA THR A 89 -16.22 1.44 15.52
C THR A 89 -14.87 0.91 15.06
N LEU A 90 -14.68 0.85 13.74
CA LEU A 90 -13.44 0.48 13.09
C LEU A 90 -13.15 1.46 11.96
N ASP A 91 -12.02 2.15 12.02
CA ASP A 91 -11.54 2.94 10.88
C ASP A 91 -10.79 2.03 9.91
N LEU A 92 -11.29 1.94 8.70
CA LEU A 92 -10.64 1.27 7.58
C LEU A 92 -9.93 2.29 6.71
N ILE A 93 -8.90 1.84 6.00
CA ILE A 93 -8.03 2.70 5.20
C ILE A 93 -8.04 2.30 3.73
N ALA A 94 -7.58 3.20 2.87
CA ALA A 94 -7.45 2.94 1.43
C ALA A 94 -6.71 1.62 1.15
N GLY A 95 -7.29 0.81 0.28
CA GLY A 95 -6.79 -0.54 -0.04
C GLY A 95 -7.34 -1.66 0.85
N SER A 96 -8.09 -1.35 1.91
CA SER A 96 -8.85 -2.37 2.67
C SER A 96 -9.82 -3.11 1.76
N GLN A 97 -10.00 -4.40 1.99
CA GLN A 97 -10.78 -5.30 1.16
C GLN A 97 -12.06 -5.73 1.91
N LEU A 98 -13.20 -5.39 1.36
CA LEU A 98 -14.50 -5.73 1.93
C LEU A 98 -15.29 -6.59 0.97
N VAL A 99 -16.12 -7.45 1.53
CA VAL A 99 -17.03 -8.32 0.77
C VAL A 99 -18.46 -7.80 0.93
N LEU A 100 -19.17 -7.63 -0.19
CA LEU A 100 -20.60 -7.37 -0.19
C LEU A 100 -21.34 -8.67 -0.49
N SER A 101 -22.16 -9.13 0.45
CA SER A 101 -23.00 -10.31 0.26
C SER A 101 -24.20 -10.01 -0.68
N GLU A 102 -24.81 -11.05 -1.23
CA GLU A 102 -26.07 -10.92 -2.01
C GLU A 102 -27.21 -10.27 -1.22
N SER A 103 -27.20 -10.37 0.11
CA SER A 103 -28.18 -9.72 0.99
C SER A 103 -27.86 -8.24 1.28
N GLY A 104 -26.81 -7.68 0.66
CA GLY A 104 -26.41 -6.28 0.84
C GLY A 104 -25.63 -6.00 2.14
N ARG A 105 -25.07 -7.02 2.80
CA ARG A 105 -24.30 -6.86 4.03
C ARG A 105 -22.80 -6.85 3.73
N TRP A 106 -22.11 -5.86 4.28
CA TRP A 106 -20.65 -5.78 4.21
C TRP A 106 -19.98 -6.64 5.26
N SER A 107 -18.85 -7.23 4.92
CA SER A 107 -18.07 -8.02 5.85
C SER A 107 -16.56 -8.02 5.51
N MET A 108 -15.78 -8.38 6.52
CA MET A 108 -14.36 -8.66 6.46
C MET A 108 -14.12 -9.97 7.20
N GLY A 109 -13.96 -11.07 6.48
CA GLY A 109 -14.06 -12.41 7.08
C GLY A 109 -15.43 -12.63 7.71
N ASP A 110 -15.47 -13.05 8.98
CA ASP A 110 -16.71 -13.22 9.75
C ASP A 110 -17.18 -11.95 10.47
N VAL A 111 -16.41 -10.83 10.34
CA VAL A 111 -16.76 -9.53 10.95
C VAL A 111 -17.74 -8.81 10.05
N LEU A 112 -18.97 -8.62 10.51
CA LEU A 112 -19.97 -7.83 9.81
C LEU A 112 -19.78 -6.34 10.09
N LEU A 113 -19.99 -5.51 9.06
CA LEU A 113 -19.69 -4.09 9.06
C LEU A 113 -20.85 -3.29 8.46
N GLU A 114 -21.13 -2.11 9.02
CA GLU A 114 -22.03 -1.11 8.47
C GLU A 114 -21.26 0.19 8.26
N PRO A 115 -21.32 0.83 7.05
CA PRO A 115 -20.65 2.09 6.82
C PRO A 115 -21.28 3.20 7.66
N LEU A 116 -20.44 4.03 8.29
CA LEU A 116 -20.86 5.25 8.99
C LEU A 116 -20.70 6.49 8.12
N ASP A 117 -19.82 6.40 7.12
CA ASP A 117 -19.57 7.44 6.12
C ASP A 117 -20.38 7.20 4.85
N ASP A 118 -20.38 8.20 3.96
CA ASP A 118 -20.97 8.07 2.62
C ASP A 118 -20.23 6.98 1.83
N LEU A 119 -20.95 5.92 1.47
CA LEU A 119 -20.39 4.75 0.81
C LEU A 119 -19.84 5.08 -0.59
N ASP A 120 -20.49 5.99 -1.32
CA ASP A 120 -20.02 6.40 -2.66
C ASP A 120 -18.66 7.07 -2.59
N LEU A 121 -18.39 7.84 -1.51
CA LEU A 121 -17.07 8.41 -1.24
C LEU A 121 -16.06 7.35 -0.79
N ALA A 122 -16.51 6.33 -0.07
CA ALA A 122 -15.63 5.29 0.48
C ALA A 122 -15.11 4.33 -0.61
N ILE A 123 -15.93 3.99 -1.62
CA ILE A 123 -15.61 2.98 -2.64
C ILE A 123 -15.53 3.54 -4.07
N GLY A 124 -15.82 4.82 -4.27
CA GLY A 124 -15.74 5.48 -5.57
C GLY A 124 -14.32 5.47 -6.15
N ALA A 125 -14.15 4.97 -7.39
CA ALA A 125 -12.86 4.86 -8.02
C ALA A 125 -12.18 6.22 -8.26
N HIS A 126 -10.85 6.25 -8.21
CA HIS A 126 -10.07 7.42 -8.58
C HIS A 126 -9.97 7.58 -10.10
N ASP A 127 -10.03 8.83 -10.59
CA ASP A 127 -9.90 9.14 -12.01
C ASP A 127 -8.47 8.90 -12.54
N SER A 128 -7.48 8.86 -11.67
CA SER A 128 -6.09 8.67 -12.05
C SER A 128 -5.22 8.17 -10.89
N ILE A 129 -4.08 7.57 -11.23
CA ILE A 129 -3.06 7.18 -10.24
C ILE A 129 -2.55 8.38 -9.44
N PHE A 130 -2.48 9.56 -10.05
CA PHE A 130 -2.09 10.79 -9.35
C PHE A 130 -3.12 11.16 -8.28
N ALA A 131 -4.43 11.09 -8.57
CA ALA A 131 -5.48 11.31 -7.59
C ALA A 131 -5.40 10.30 -6.43
N ALA A 132 -5.18 9.02 -6.74
CA ALA A 132 -4.99 7.97 -5.75
C ALA A 132 -3.78 8.23 -4.83
N MET A 133 -2.68 8.77 -5.34
CA MET A 133 -1.53 9.17 -4.52
C MET A 133 -1.77 10.48 -3.75
N HIS A 134 -2.42 11.45 -4.39
CA HIS A 134 -2.59 12.79 -3.83
C HIS A 134 -3.40 12.80 -2.52
N GLN A 135 -4.32 11.84 -2.32
CA GLN A 135 -5.06 11.71 -1.07
C GLN A 135 -4.15 11.47 0.15
N PHE A 136 -2.92 10.98 -0.05
CA PHE A 136 -1.94 10.76 1.01
C PHE A 136 -1.09 11.98 1.33
N MET A 137 -1.26 13.12 0.62
CA MET A 137 -0.48 14.35 0.90
C MET A 137 -0.46 14.70 2.38
N GLY A 138 0.75 14.98 2.92
CA GLY A 138 0.99 15.27 4.33
C GLY A 138 0.97 14.04 5.25
N ALA A 139 0.78 12.81 4.75
CA ALA A 139 0.95 11.60 5.56
C ALA A 139 2.41 11.49 6.02
N PRO A 140 2.68 11.21 7.31
CA PRO A 140 4.04 11.11 7.82
C PRO A 140 4.76 9.90 7.22
N TYR A 141 6.09 10.02 7.03
CA TYR A 141 6.90 8.87 6.64
C TYR A 141 6.98 7.85 7.77
N LEU A 142 6.65 6.60 7.44
CA LEU A 142 6.79 5.47 8.35
C LEU A 142 7.34 4.28 7.58
N TRP A 143 8.54 3.82 7.93
CA TRP A 143 9.15 2.62 7.32
C TRP A 143 8.21 1.41 7.45
N GLY A 144 7.96 0.71 6.35
CA GLY A 144 7.01 -0.40 6.28
C GLY A 144 5.53 0.01 6.23
N GLY A 145 5.21 1.30 6.32
CA GLY A 145 3.84 1.81 6.38
C GLY A 145 3.09 1.79 5.06
N LYS A 146 1.76 1.63 5.12
CA LYS A 146 0.82 1.59 3.97
C LYS A 146 -0.44 2.42 4.20
N SER A 147 -0.44 3.44 5.06
CA SER A 147 -1.65 4.18 5.40
C SER A 147 -1.45 5.69 5.45
N LYS A 148 -2.56 6.43 5.49
CA LYS A 148 -2.58 7.89 5.73
C LYS A 148 -1.94 8.28 7.07
N PHE A 149 -1.89 7.36 8.04
CA PHE A 149 -1.29 7.57 9.36
C PHE A 149 0.22 7.33 9.39
N GLY A 150 0.77 6.74 8.32
CA GLY A 150 2.19 6.50 8.13
C GLY A 150 2.43 5.64 6.90
N ILE A 151 3.29 6.11 6.00
CA ILE A 151 3.54 5.46 4.72
C ILE A 151 5.00 5.65 4.29
N ASP A 152 5.62 4.61 3.72
CA ASP A 152 6.93 4.76 3.09
C ASP A 152 6.83 4.98 1.57
N CYS A 153 7.96 5.18 0.92
CA CYS A 153 8.02 5.54 -0.50
C CYS A 153 7.41 4.46 -1.41
N SER A 154 7.79 3.21 -1.23
CA SER A 154 7.31 2.08 -2.03
C SER A 154 5.90 1.64 -1.62
N GLY A 155 5.52 1.80 -0.35
CA GLY A 155 4.16 1.59 0.14
C GLY A 155 3.16 2.57 -0.47
N LEU A 156 3.55 3.84 -0.64
CA LEU A 156 2.74 4.85 -1.34
C LEU A 156 2.46 4.45 -2.80
N ILE A 157 3.50 4.00 -3.52
CA ILE A 157 3.34 3.47 -4.88
C ILE A 157 2.44 2.23 -4.86
N GLN A 158 2.71 1.27 -3.98
CA GLN A 158 1.97 0.01 -3.92
C GLN A 158 0.47 0.24 -3.67
N VAL A 159 0.11 1.05 -2.67
CA VAL A 159 -1.30 1.33 -2.37
C VAL A 159 -1.97 2.08 -3.52
N ALA A 160 -1.33 3.10 -4.11
CA ALA A 160 -1.90 3.86 -5.21
C ALA A 160 -2.18 2.96 -6.44
N PHE A 161 -1.25 2.07 -6.80
CA PHE A 161 -1.45 1.12 -7.89
C PHE A 161 -2.52 0.07 -7.55
N GLN A 162 -2.58 -0.40 -6.31
CA GLN A 162 -3.63 -1.31 -5.85
C GLN A 162 -5.02 -0.70 -6.00
N LEU A 163 -5.19 0.60 -5.68
CA LEU A 163 -6.44 1.35 -5.86
C LEU A 163 -6.83 1.46 -7.34
N MET A 164 -5.87 1.39 -8.26
CA MET A 164 -6.08 1.34 -9.71
C MET A 164 -6.20 -0.10 -10.25
N GLY A 165 -6.31 -1.11 -9.38
CA GLY A 165 -6.42 -2.51 -9.77
C GLY A 165 -5.12 -3.16 -10.25
N VAL A 166 -3.97 -2.51 -10.08
CA VAL A 166 -2.65 -3.00 -10.52
C VAL A 166 -1.84 -3.47 -9.31
N ARG A 167 -1.27 -4.67 -9.40
CA ARG A 167 -0.36 -5.20 -8.39
C ARG A 167 1.07 -4.79 -8.69
N VAL A 168 1.77 -4.27 -7.66
CA VAL A 168 3.19 -3.96 -7.74
C VAL A 168 3.91 -4.53 -6.51
N PRO A 169 5.20 -4.90 -6.61
CA PRO A 169 5.97 -5.41 -5.49
C PRO A 169 6.03 -4.41 -4.33
N ARG A 170 6.28 -4.92 -3.11
CA ARG A 170 6.36 -4.08 -1.91
C ARG A 170 7.59 -3.18 -1.88
N ASP A 171 8.77 -3.70 -2.24
CA ASP A 171 10.04 -3.00 -2.11
C ASP A 171 10.39 -2.20 -3.36
N ALA A 172 10.93 -0.99 -3.18
CA ALA A 172 11.34 -0.12 -4.28
C ALA A 172 12.37 -0.80 -5.21
N SER A 173 13.26 -1.62 -4.67
CA SER A 173 14.24 -2.39 -5.45
C SER A 173 13.60 -3.44 -6.36
N GLU A 174 12.50 -4.05 -5.94
CA GLU A 174 11.73 -4.99 -6.75
C GLU A 174 10.85 -4.24 -7.78
N GLN A 175 10.22 -3.14 -7.36
CA GLN A 175 9.47 -2.26 -8.27
C GLN A 175 10.34 -1.77 -9.44
N ALA A 176 11.62 -1.46 -9.19
CA ALA A 176 12.55 -1.00 -10.23
C ALA A 176 12.91 -2.05 -11.27
N LYS A 177 12.71 -3.34 -10.98
CA LYS A 177 12.97 -4.44 -11.93
C LYS A 177 11.88 -4.58 -12.99
N GLU A 178 10.70 -4.07 -12.70
CA GLU A 178 9.51 -4.17 -13.54
C GLU A 178 9.25 -2.88 -14.33
N GLY A 179 8.24 -2.92 -15.22
CA GLY A 179 7.89 -1.80 -16.08
C GLY A 179 8.86 -1.57 -17.24
N ILE A 180 8.53 -0.61 -18.08
CA ILE A 180 9.29 -0.25 -19.30
C ILE A 180 10.23 0.89 -18.96
N GLY A 181 11.52 0.78 -19.31
CA GLY A 181 12.50 1.86 -19.13
C GLY A 181 12.14 3.10 -19.95
N VAL A 182 12.24 4.27 -19.33
CA VAL A 182 11.92 5.57 -19.94
C VAL A 182 13.15 6.48 -19.89
N ASN A 183 13.47 7.13 -21.01
CA ASN A 183 14.52 8.15 -21.01
C ASN A 183 14.02 9.45 -20.34
N TRP A 184 14.95 10.24 -19.81
CA TRP A 184 14.62 11.50 -19.18
C TRP A 184 13.76 12.44 -20.04
N GLN A 185 14.04 12.50 -21.34
CA GLN A 185 13.32 13.40 -22.28
C GLN A 185 11.86 12.96 -22.51
N ASP A 186 11.57 11.67 -22.29
CA ASP A 186 10.30 11.03 -22.64
C ASP A 186 9.41 10.77 -21.41
N HIS A 187 9.86 11.21 -20.20
CA HIS A 187 9.09 10.98 -18.98
C HIS A 187 7.79 11.79 -18.97
N GLN A 188 6.79 11.23 -18.35
CA GLN A 188 5.45 11.81 -18.23
C GLN A 188 4.83 11.55 -16.86
N VAL A 189 3.74 12.24 -16.55
CA VAL A 189 2.96 12.02 -15.32
C VAL A 189 2.58 10.56 -15.21
N GLY A 190 2.79 9.97 -14.02
CA GLY A 190 2.54 8.57 -13.72
C GLY A 190 3.77 7.66 -13.86
N ASP A 191 4.86 8.11 -14.49
CA ASP A 191 6.11 7.33 -14.51
C ASP A 191 6.73 7.27 -13.11
N LEU A 192 7.29 6.12 -12.74
CA LEU A 192 8.01 5.92 -11.50
C LEU A 192 9.49 6.27 -11.65
N VAL A 193 10.01 7.06 -10.73
CA VAL A 193 11.42 7.44 -10.67
C VAL A 193 12.06 6.76 -9.48
N PHE A 194 13.14 6.02 -9.73
CA PHE A 194 13.90 5.28 -8.74
C PHE A 194 15.21 5.99 -8.43
N PHE A 195 15.58 5.96 -7.16
CA PHE A 195 16.76 6.67 -6.66
C PHE A 195 17.70 5.71 -5.96
N GLN A 196 18.99 6.02 -6.03
CA GLN A 196 20.05 5.16 -5.55
C GLN A 196 20.92 5.84 -4.49
N ASN A 197 21.57 5.02 -3.66
CA ASN A 197 22.66 5.45 -2.82
C ASN A 197 23.99 5.51 -3.60
N GLU A 198 25.10 5.84 -2.91
CA GLU A 198 26.43 5.91 -3.50
C GLU A 198 26.93 4.58 -4.07
N GLU A 199 26.40 3.46 -3.57
CA GLU A 199 26.74 2.10 -4.01
C GLU A 199 25.91 1.63 -5.21
N GLY A 200 24.98 2.47 -5.71
CA GLY A 200 24.08 2.15 -6.82
C GLY A 200 22.88 1.30 -6.43
N ARG A 201 22.62 1.07 -5.14
CA ARG A 201 21.44 0.34 -4.68
C ARG A 201 20.22 1.24 -4.68
N ILE A 202 19.09 0.72 -5.15
CA ILE A 202 17.80 1.42 -5.07
C ILE A 202 17.39 1.55 -3.60
N ILE A 203 17.13 2.79 -3.17
CA ILE A 203 16.76 3.12 -1.80
C ILE A 203 15.47 3.94 -1.70
N HIS A 204 14.96 4.43 -2.82
CA HIS A 204 13.79 5.30 -2.82
C HIS A 204 13.06 5.28 -4.15
N VAL A 205 11.77 5.63 -4.13
CA VAL A 205 10.90 5.74 -5.31
C VAL A 205 9.91 6.89 -5.13
N GLY A 206 9.53 7.49 -6.22
CA GLY A 206 8.42 8.45 -6.32
C GLY A 206 7.79 8.41 -7.69
N MET A 207 6.72 9.17 -7.91
CA MET A 207 6.01 9.23 -9.18
C MET A 207 6.06 10.65 -9.75
N VAL A 208 6.29 10.75 -11.05
CA VAL A 208 6.25 12.01 -11.79
C VAL A 208 4.87 12.65 -11.66
N ALA A 209 4.81 13.85 -11.09
CA ALA A 209 3.60 14.65 -10.93
C ALA A 209 3.47 15.71 -12.05
N SER A 210 4.61 16.19 -12.58
CA SER A 210 4.71 17.06 -13.75
C SER A 210 6.08 16.89 -14.39
N LYS A 211 6.38 17.65 -15.47
CA LYS A 211 7.72 17.63 -16.10
C LYS A 211 8.87 18.01 -15.16
N SER A 212 8.60 18.69 -14.07
CA SER A 212 9.61 19.19 -13.13
C SER A 212 9.30 18.88 -11.67
N THR A 213 8.32 18.01 -11.38
CA THR A 213 7.95 17.69 -10.00
C THR A 213 7.65 16.21 -9.84
N LEU A 214 7.89 15.72 -8.62
CA LEU A 214 7.70 14.35 -8.19
C LEU A 214 6.89 14.30 -6.90
N ILE A 215 5.91 13.42 -6.79
CA ILE A 215 5.24 13.08 -5.53
C ILE A 215 5.92 11.86 -4.92
N HIS A 216 6.29 11.93 -3.64
CA HIS A 216 6.96 10.85 -2.91
C HIS A 216 6.76 10.97 -1.40
N ALA A 217 7.06 9.90 -0.64
CA ALA A 217 7.11 9.93 0.81
C ALA A 217 8.57 10.10 1.28
N ALA A 218 8.90 11.30 1.80
CA ALA A 218 10.23 11.63 2.31
C ALA A 218 10.10 12.61 3.49
N GLY A 219 10.07 12.07 4.74
CA GLY A 219 9.63 12.76 5.95
C GLY A 219 8.10 12.82 6.06
N GLU A 220 7.45 13.20 4.99
CA GLU A 220 6.00 13.16 4.75
C GLU A 220 5.74 12.93 3.26
N VAL A 221 4.52 12.62 2.87
CA VAL A 221 4.12 12.61 1.46
C VAL A 221 4.01 14.04 0.98
N ARG A 222 4.83 14.39 -0.01
CA ARG A 222 4.93 15.75 -0.54
C ARG A 222 5.34 15.75 -2.01
N ILE A 223 5.29 16.92 -2.62
CA ILE A 223 5.78 17.17 -3.97
C ILE A 223 7.08 17.97 -3.86
N ASP A 224 8.17 17.46 -4.43
CA ASP A 224 9.46 18.12 -4.53
C ASP A 224 9.86 18.33 -6.01
N GLU A 225 10.86 19.15 -6.26
CA GLU A 225 11.37 19.42 -7.60
C GLU A 225 12.12 18.22 -8.16
N LEU A 226 11.81 17.85 -9.40
CA LEU A 226 12.48 16.79 -10.15
C LEU A 226 13.36 17.38 -11.24
N ARG A 227 14.66 17.08 -11.18
CA ARG A 227 15.67 17.41 -12.21
C ARG A 227 16.28 16.10 -12.74
N HIS A 228 17.03 16.19 -13.85
CA HIS A 228 17.69 15.02 -14.45
C HIS A 228 18.62 14.27 -13.48
N GLU A 229 19.27 14.99 -12.58
CA GLU A 229 20.20 14.41 -11.59
C GLU A 229 19.48 13.72 -10.42
N GLY A 230 18.24 14.16 -10.11
CA GLY A 230 17.52 13.65 -8.96
C GLY A 230 16.42 14.57 -8.44
N VAL A 231 16.05 14.39 -7.18
CA VAL A 231 15.07 15.22 -6.47
C VAL A 231 15.77 16.28 -5.66
N PHE A 232 15.23 17.49 -5.73
CA PHE A 232 15.75 18.67 -5.06
C PHE A 232 14.72 19.27 -4.11
N ARG A 233 15.20 19.72 -2.96
CA ARG A 233 14.44 20.52 -1.99
C ARG A 233 15.30 21.71 -1.55
N ASN A 234 14.79 22.94 -1.72
CA ASN A 234 15.54 24.16 -1.42
C ASN A 234 16.94 24.17 -2.05
N GLU A 235 17.03 23.86 -3.34
CA GLU A 235 18.27 23.77 -4.14
C GLU A 235 19.26 22.65 -3.71
N ILE A 236 18.90 21.84 -2.72
CA ILE A 236 19.72 20.71 -2.25
C ILE A 236 19.20 19.42 -2.88
N MET A 237 20.07 18.68 -3.56
CA MET A 237 19.74 17.34 -4.05
C MET A 237 19.58 16.39 -2.87
N THR A 238 18.39 15.80 -2.72
CA THR A 238 18.08 14.88 -1.63
C THR A 238 18.20 13.40 -2.03
N HIS A 239 17.91 13.10 -3.30
CA HIS A 239 17.95 11.74 -3.82
C HIS A 239 18.52 11.75 -5.25
N LYS A 240 19.56 10.93 -5.49
CA LYS A 240 20.20 10.80 -6.81
C LYS A 240 19.39 9.85 -7.69
N MET A 241 19.03 10.27 -8.89
CA MET A 241 18.28 9.46 -9.84
C MET A 241 19.07 8.21 -10.28
N HIS A 242 18.38 7.09 -10.35
CA HIS A 242 18.89 5.84 -10.93
C HIS A 242 18.22 5.57 -12.28
N SER A 243 16.89 5.50 -12.32
CA SER A 243 16.12 5.13 -13.52
C SER A 243 14.69 5.62 -13.45
N ILE A 244 14.04 5.66 -14.62
CA ILE A 244 12.61 5.94 -14.77
C ILE A 244 11.95 4.72 -15.39
N LYS A 245 10.78 4.33 -14.88
CA LYS A 245 9.97 3.21 -15.38
C LYS A 245 8.53 3.63 -15.59
N ARG A 246 7.95 3.16 -16.68
CA ARG A 246 6.52 3.27 -16.97
C ARG A 246 5.83 1.96 -16.70
N TRP A 247 4.81 2.00 -15.84
CA TRP A 247 3.92 0.90 -15.59
C TRP A 247 2.64 1.12 -16.40
N LEU A 248 2.26 0.11 -17.19
CA LEU A 248 1.02 0.19 -17.94
C LEU A 248 -0.14 -0.11 -16.99
N ILE A 249 -0.94 0.91 -16.72
CA ILE A 249 -2.23 0.76 -16.08
C ILE A 249 -3.20 0.51 -17.22
N ASN A 250 -3.64 -0.75 -17.38
CA ASN A 250 -4.66 -1.07 -18.38
C ASN A 250 -5.96 -0.38 -17.93
N GLN A 251 -6.34 0.65 -18.65
CA GLN A 251 -7.68 1.22 -18.59
C GLN A 251 -8.62 0.30 -19.39
N GLU A 252 -8.81 -0.94 -18.97
CA GLU A 252 -9.88 -1.79 -19.46
C GLU A 252 -10.91 -1.96 -18.35
N SER A 253 -11.94 -1.20 -18.36
CA SER A 253 -13.34 -1.28 -18.68
C SER A 253 -14.25 -0.53 -17.78
#